data_b3f77bf3094d3c33298584be155e4ba9
#
_entry.id   b3f77bf3094d3c33298584be155e4ba9
#
_cell.length_a   1.000
_cell.length_b   1.000
_cell.length_c   1.000
_cell.angle_alpha   90.00
_cell.angle_beta   90.00
_cell.angle_gamma   90.00
#
_symmetry.space_group_name_H-M   'P 1'
#
loop_
_entity.id
_entity.type
_entity.pdbx_description
1 polymer ?
#
loop_
_entity_poly.entity_id
_entity_poly.type
_entity_poly.pdbx_seq_one_letter_code
_entity_poly.pdbx_strand_id
1 'polypeptide(L)'
;AKLDYIQIKFVPDPEAGLAALQAGDVDLMVNLAESDIGTITDPKFTSLGLQSRVDATSDFEHLFFNLGTTAGVDGKGISDLNGFCPFKDANVRKAIALGIDRLSFIKNYLKEDEKAFIASLWPNSAWYNTSLTPNPYDPDQANKLLDDAGYKAGAGGIRAGTCDGKPVKFSLGIETTTAQRRVDNVLAIQSDLK
;
A
#
# COMPACT_ATOMS: atom_id res chain seq x y z
N ALA A 1 33.05 20.84 4.54
CA ALA A 1 31.96 21.41 3.74
C ALA A 1 32.49 22.56 2.94
N LYS A 2 32.00 22.76 1.72
CA LYS A 2 32.45 23.84 0.80
C LYS A 2 31.28 24.70 0.35
N LEU A 3 30.21 24.71 1.14
CA LEU A 3 29.03 25.55 0.91
C LEU A 3 28.96 26.63 1.98
N ASP A 4 28.73 27.85 1.56
CA ASP A 4 28.61 28.99 2.47
C ASP A 4 27.23 29.00 3.15
N TYR A 5 26.19 28.55 2.45
CA TYR A 5 24.85 28.40 3.00
C TYR A 5 24.04 27.36 2.22
N ILE A 6 22.96 26.88 2.82
CA ILE A 6 21.92 26.04 2.21
C ILE A 6 20.59 26.73 2.47
N GLN A 7 19.83 26.99 1.40
CA GLN A 7 18.47 27.53 1.48
C GLN A 7 17.47 26.40 1.23
N ILE A 8 16.52 26.21 2.15
CA ILE A 8 15.44 25.21 2.00
C ILE A 8 14.17 25.96 1.62
N LYS A 9 13.60 25.59 0.47
CA LYS A 9 12.33 26.12 -0.05
C LYS A 9 11.27 25.03 0.05
N PHE A 10 10.18 25.31 0.76
CA PHE A 10 9.03 24.39 0.85
C PHE A 10 8.09 24.66 -0.32
N VAL A 11 7.91 23.67 -1.19
CA VAL A 11 6.98 23.71 -2.31
C VAL A 11 5.96 22.61 -2.10
N PRO A 12 4.71 22.94 -1.73
CA PRO A 12 3.68 21.92 -1.41
C PRO A 12 3.25 21.07 -2.61
N ASP A 13 3.31 21.63 -3.81
CA ASP A 13 2.94 20.98 -5.06
C ASP A 13 4.17 20.35 -5.70
N PRO A 14 4.21 18.99 -5.87
CA PRO A 14 5.34 18.29 -6.47
C PRO A 14 5.63 18.73 -7.92
N GLU A 15 4.61 18.98 -8.73
CA GLU A 15 4.77 19.40 -10.13
C GLU A 15 5.43 20.76 -10.21
N ALA A 16 5.01 21.71 -9.34
CA ALA A 16 5.64 23.02 -9.23
C ALA A 16 7.10 22.90 -8.73
N GLY A 17 7.38 21.96 -7.84
CA GLY A 17 8.74 21.66 -7.39
C GLY A 17 9.64 21.17 -8.53
N LEU A 18 9.14 20.24 -9.35
CA LEU A 18 9.86 19.72 -10.51
C LEU A 18 10.08 20.80 -11.57
N ALA A 19 9.09 21.66 -11.81
CA ALA A 19 9.23 22.80 -12.72
C ALA A 19 10.29 23.80 -12.24
N ALA A 20 10.35 24.09 -10.95
CA ALA A 20 11.37 24.96 -10.36
C ALA A 20 12.79 24.36 -10.51
N LEU A 21 12.95 23.04 -10.38
CA LEU A 21 14.22 22.35 -10.64
C LEU A 21 14.62 22.46 -12.12
N GLN A 22 13.69 22.24 -13.03
CA GLN A 22 13.94 22.35 -14.48
C GLN A 22 14.26 23.79 -14.92
N ALA A 23 13.71 24.79 -14.24
CA ALA A 23 13.98 26.20 -14.48
C ALA A 23 15.32 26.67 -13.87
N GLY A 24 15.93 25.89 -12.97
CA GLY A 24 17.13 26.28 -12.23
C GLY A 24 16.85 27.20 -11.03
N ASP A 25 15.60 27.29 -10.59
CA ASP A 25 15.21 28.06 -9.40
C ASP A 25 15.60 27.34 -8.09
N VAL A 26 15.86 26.04 -8.17
CA VAL A 26 16.39 25.20 -7.10
C VAL A 26 17.44 24.24 -7.69
N ASP A 27 18.45 23.90 -6.90
CA ASP A 27 19.55 23.02 -7.31
C ASP A 27 19.29 21.55 -6.99
N LEU A 28 18.40 21.26 -6.05
CA LEU A 28 18.08 19.92 -5.58
C LEU A 28 16.61 19.84 -5.19
N MET A 29 15.96 18.76 -5.60
CA MET A 29 14.63 18.39 -5.13
C MET A 29 14.68 16.99 -4.51
N VAL A 30 13.96 16.79 -3.42
CA VAL A 30 13.78 15.48 -2.75
C VAL A 30 12.29 15.12 -2.71
N ASN A 31 12.00 13.85 -2.57
CA ASN A 31 10.64 13.32 -2.49
C ASN A 31 9.78 13.62 -3.74
N LEU A 32 10.30 13.24 -4.90
CA LEU A 32 9.53 13.24 -6.14
C LEU A 32 8.30 12.31 -6.00
N ALA A 33 7.20 12.69 -6.63
CA ALA A 33 6.05 11.80 -6.75
C ALA A 33 6.35 10.64 -7.73
N GLU A 34 5.76 9.48 -7.50
CA GLU A 34 5.92 8.32 -8.39
C GLU A 34 5.43 8.63 -9.82
N SER A 35 4.43 9.49 -9.97
CA SER A 35 3.98 9.99 -11.28
C SER A 35 5.09 10.66 -12.09
N ASP A 36 6.09 11.23 -11.42
CA ASP A 36 7.17 11.99 -12.04
C ASP A 36 8.35 11.12 -12.49
N ILE A 37 8.36 9.82 -12.15
CA ILE A 37 9.43 8.89 -12.54
C ILE A 37 9.60 8.89 -14.07
N GLY A 38 8.52 8.91 -14.83
CA GLY A 38 8.57 9.01 -16.28
C GLY A 38 9.26 10.29 -16.77
N THR A 39 9.03 11.41 -16.10
CA THR A 39 9.64 12.69 -16.43
C THR A 39 11.14 12.73 -16.14
N ILE A 40 11.56 12.25 -14.97
CA ILE A 40 12.99 12.27 -14.59
C ILE A 40 13.84 11.24 -15.36
N THR A 41 13.21 10.26 -16.00
CA THR A 41 13.87 9.28 -16.87
C THR A 41 13.82 9.68 -18.36
N ASP A 42 13.07 10.72 -18.72
CA ASP A 42 13.01 11.24 -20.10
C ASP A 42 14.37 11.83 -20.51
N PRO A 43 14.86 11.53 -21.73
CA PRO A 43 16.09 12.14 -22.24
C PRO A 43 16.09 13.69 -22.22
N LYS A 44 14.93 14.33 -22.29
CA LYS A 44 14.82 15.78 -22.17
C LYS A 44 15.25 16.28 -20.79
N PHE A 45 14.96 15.54 -19.72
CA PHE A 45 15.38 15.89 -18.37
C PHE A 45 16.91 15.91 -18.24
N THR A 46 17.55 14.86 -18.75
CA THR A 46 19.03 14.77 -18.73
C THR A 46 19.69 15.78 -19.66
N SER A 47 19.03 16.20 -20.74
CA SER A 47 19.54 17.26 -21.64
C SER A 47 19.63 18.64 -20.97
N LEU A 48 18.91 18.86 -19.86
CA LEU A 48 19.04 20.05 -19.02
C LEU A 48 20.24 19.98 -18.05
N GLY A 49 21.03 18.91 -18.09
CA GLY A 49 22.14 18.66 -17.16
C GLY A 49 21.69 18.12 -15.81
N LEU A 50 20.41 17.79 -15.65
CA LEU A 50 19.84 17.26 -14.42
C LEU A 50 20.13 15.77 -14.28
N GLN A 51 20.32 15.32 -13.05
CA GLN A 51 20.51 13.92 -12.71
C GLN A 51 19.46 13.51 -11.67
N SER A 52 19.00 12.28 -11.78
CA SER A 52 18.09 11.69 -10.80
C SER A 52 18.72 10.48 -10.12
N ARG A 53 18.34 10.27 -8.88
CA ARG A 53 18.71 9.07 -8.12
C ARG A 53 17.50 8.57 -7.37
N VAL A 54 17.19 7.30 -7.51
CA VAL A 54 16.16 6.60 -6.77
C VAL A 54 16.86 5.63 -5.82
N ASP A 55 16.66 5.81 -4.54
CA ASP A 55 17.20 4.93 -3.51
C ASP A 55 16.05 4.14 -2.87
N ALA A 56 16.27 2.85 -2.71
CA ALA A 56 15.34 2.00 -1.96
C ALA A 56 15.41 2.33 -0.47
N THR A 57 14.25 2.59 0.12
CA THR A 57 14.11 2.88 1.55
C THR A 57 13.72 1.64 2.35
N SER A 58 13.62 1.76 3.66
CA SER A 58 13.02 0.75 4.54
C SER A 58 11.51 0.98 4.74
N ASP A 59 10.94 1.94 4.04
CA ASP A 59 9.52 2.24 4.10
C ASP A 59 8.71 1.14 3.40
N PHE A 60 7.51 0.93 3.88
CA PHE A 60 6.58 -0.05 3.31
C PHE A 60 5.15 0.40 3.57
N GLU A 61 4.26 0.00 2.72
CA GLU A 61 2.82 0.15 2.93
C GLU A 61 2.19 -1.19 3.29
N HIS A 62 1.18 -1.15 4.13
CA HIS A 62 0.51 -2.34 4.62
C HIS A 62 -0.98 -2.09 4.86
N LEU A 63 -1.75 -3.17 4.77
CA LEU A 63 -3.15 -3.19 5.13
C LEU A 63 -3.32 -3.82 6.51
N PHE A 64 -3.84 -3.05 7.46
CA PHE A 64 -4.21 -3.56 8.78
C PHE A 64 -5.64 -4.11 8.78
N PHE A 65 -5.81 -5.25 9.43
CA PHE A 65 -7.13 -5.79 9.71
C PHE A 65 -7.58 -5.38 11.11
N ASN A 66 -8.74 -4.74 11.22
CA ASN A 66 -9.34 -4.50 12.52
C ASN A 66 -9.97 -5.78 13.06
N LEU A 67 -9.31 -6.42 14.01
CA LEU A 67 -9.75 -7.68 14.62
C LEU A 67 -10.78 -7.50 15.74
N GLY A 68 -11.08 -6.28 16.12
CA GLY A 68 -12.06 -5.99 17.18
C GLY A 68 -11.66 -6.43 18.57
N THR A 69 -10.40 -6.69 18.83
CA THR A 69 -9.90 -7.06 20.15
C THR A 69 -9.09 -5.93 20.78
N THR A 70 -9.08 -5.76 21.91
CA THR A 70 -9.59 -5.79 23.21
C THR A 70 -8.59 -5.63 24.33
N ALA A 71 -7.31 -5.86 24.20
CA ALA A 71 -6.35 -5.55 25.24
C ALA A 71 -5.60 -4.27 24.87
N GLY A 72 -6.04 -3.15 25.39
CA GLY A 72 -5.23 -1.93 25.41
C GLY A 72 -3.93 -2.18 26.22
N VAL A 73 -2.95 -1.31 26.01
CA VAL A 73 -1.64 -1.35 26.70
C VAL A 73 -1.76 -1.32 28.23
N ASP A 74 -2.92 -0.94 28.75
CA ASP A 74 -3.26 -0.85 30.18
C ASP A 74 -4.13 -2.02 30.68
N GLY A 75 -4.36 -3.04 29.86
CA GLY A 75 -5.23 -4.18 30.18
C GLY A 75 -6.72 -3.84 30.20
N LYS A 76 -7.10 -2.60 29.90
CA LYS A 76 -8.47 -2.19 29.70
C LYS A 76 -8.79 -2.38 28.22
N GLY A 77 -9.80 -3.21 27.93
CA GLY A 77 -10.26 -3.43 26.55
C GLY A 77 -10.65 -2.11 25.89
N ILE A 78 -10.18 -1.87 24.67
CA ILE A 78 -10.74 -0.80 23.84
C ILE A 78 -12.09 -1.32 23.34
N SER A 79 -13.16 -0.91 24.01
CA SER A 79 -14.52 -1.44 23.81
C SER A 79 -15.19 -1.03 22.50
N ASP A 80 -14.58 -0.10 21.73
CA ASP A 80 -15.23 0.55 20.61
C ASP A 80 -14.70 0.14 19.22
N LEU A 81 -13.75 -0.79 19.16
CA LEU A 81 -13.30 -1.32 17.89
C LEU A 81 -14.30 -2.38 17.42
N ASN A 82 -15.28 -1.96 16.64
CA ASN A 82 -16.18 -2.83 15.90
C ASN A 82 -15.38 -3.55 14.80
N GLY A 83 -14.52 -4.48 15.21
CA GLY A 83 -13.77 -5.31 14.28
C GLY A 83 -14.73 -6.15 13.44
N PHE A 84 -14.36 -6.34 12.19
CA PHE A 84 -15.11 -7.23 11.32
C PHE A 84 -14.86 -8.68 11.77
N CYS A 85 -15.87 -9.29 12.37
CA CYS A 85 -15.78 -10.60 13.01
C CYS A 85 -15.09 -11.68 12.15
N PRO A 86 -15.32 -11.79 10.82
CA PRO A 86 -14.61 -12.76 9.98
C PRO A 86 -13.09 -12.59 9.96
N PHE A 87 -12.55 -11.42 10.29
CA PHE A 87 -11.10 -11.22 10.35
C PHE A 87 -10.42 -11.95 11.50
N LYS A 88 -11.15 -12.50 12.45
CA LYS A 88 -10.61 -13.40 13.48
C LYS A 88 -10.01 -14.66 12.84
N ASP A 89 -10.59 -15.13 11.74
CA ASP A 89 -10.08 -16.28 10.99
C ASP A 89 -8.88 -15.88 10.12
N ALA A 90 -7.76 -16.56 10.29
CA ALA A 90 -6.55 -16.34 9.50
C ALA A 90 -6.76 -16.66 8.01
N ASN A 91 -7.62 -17.63 7.69
CA ASN A 91 -7.92 -17.99 6.31
C ASN A 91 -8.68 -16.88 5.59
N VAL A 92 -9.57 -16.16 6.27
CA VAL A 92 -10.24 -14.98 5.72
C VAL A 92 -9.24 -13.88 5.41
N ARG A 93 -8.31 -13.59 6.33
CA ARG A 93 -7.26 -12.59 6.08
C ARG A 93 -6.33 -13.00 4.94
N LYS A 94 -5.98 -14.31 4.86
CA LYS A 94 -5.19 -14.87 3.77
C LYS A 94 -5.94 -14.76 2.43
N ALA A 95 -7.24 -15.03 2.41
CA ALA A 95 -8.06 -14.89 1.22
C ALA A 95 -8.02 -13.45 0.67
N ILE A 96 -8.17 -12.45 1.55
CA ILE A 96 -8.04 -11.05 1.12
C ILE A 96 -6.64 -10.76 0.56
N ALA A 97 -5.58 -11.26 1.20
CA ALA A 97 -4.22 -11.06 0.70
C ALA A 97 -3.97 -11.72 -0.66
N LEU A 98 -4.62 -12.85 -0.95
CA LEU A 98 -4.56 -13.53 -2.26
C LEU A 98 -5.44 -12.86 -3.31
N GLY A 99 -6.50 -12.18 -2.90
CA GLY A 99 -7.42 -11.47 -3.78
C GLY A 99 -6.91 -10.11 -4.27
N ILE A 100 -5.79 -9.62 -3.79
CA ILE A 100 -5.22 -8.31 -4.17
C ILE A 100 -4.02 -8.49 -5.08
N ASP A 101 -4.08 -7.96 -6.30
CA ASP A 101 -2.98 -8.00 -7.28
C ASP A 101 -1.94 -6.90 -7.01
N ARG A 102 -1.21 -7.06 -5.92
CA ARG A 102 -0.17 -6.12 -5.49
C ARG A 102 0.94 -5.96 -6.53
N LEU A 103 1.30 -7.05 -7.22
CA LEU A 103 2.39 -7.02 -8.20
C LEU A 103 2.04 -6.19 -9.42
N SER A 104 0.83 -6.33 -9.96
CA SER A 104 0.35 -5.49 -11.06
C SER A 104 0.27 -4.02 -10.64
N PHE A 105 -0.15 -3.72 -9.42
CA PHE A 105 -0.17 -2.36 -8.91
C PHE A 105 1.26 -1.76 -8.85
N ILE A 106 2.22 -2.48 -8.27
CA ILE A 106 3.63 -2.06 -8.20
C ILE A 106 4.20 -1.78 -9.58
N LYS A 107 4.03 -2.71 -10.52
CA LYS A 107 4.60 -2.59 -11.86
C LYS A 107 3.91 -1.53 -12.73
N ASN A 108 2.59 -1.54 -12.73
CA ASN A 108 1.81 -0.77 -13.71
C ASN A 108 1.51 0.64 -13.22
N TYR A 109 1.27 0.82 -11.92
CA TYR A 109 0.94 2.11 -11.34
C TYR A 109 2.16 2.81 -10.76
N LEU A 110 2.87 2.17 -9.84
CA LEU A 110 4.05 2.77 -9.19
C LEU A 110 5.27 2.82 -10.11
N LYS A 111 5.27 2.04 -11.21
CA LYS A 111 6.42 1.87 -12.11
C LYS A 111 7.69 1.39 -11.39
N GLU A 112 7.51 0.67 -10.29
CA GLU A 112 8.60 0.11 -9.48
C GLU A 112 8.99 -1.30 -9.93
N ASP A 113 10.20 -1.73 -9.53
CA ASP A 113 10.71 -3.09 -9.74
C ASP A 113 9.92 -4.10 -8.89
N GLU A 114 9.88 -5.35 -9.34
CA GLU A 114 9.32 -6.48 -8.58
C GLU A 114 9.92 -6.62 -7.16
N LYS A 115 11.11 -6.09 -6.93
CA LYS A 115 11.73 -6.04 -5.60
C LYS A 115 10.92 -5.27 -4.56
N ALA A 116 10.05 -4.34 -5.00
CA ALA A 116 9.10 -3.67 -4.13
C ALA A 116 7.97 -4.60 -3.65
N PHE A 117 7.83 -5.79 -4.27
CA PHE A 117 6.86 -6.81 -3.86
C PHE A 117 7.41 -7.64 -2.70
N ILE A 118 7.18 -7.18 -1.48
CA ILE A 118 7.76 -7.70 -0.25
C ILE A 118 6.82 -8.66 0.51
N ALA A 119 7.41 -9.58 1.25
CA ALA A 119 6.70 -10.54 2.11
C ALA A 119 6.86 -10.24 3.61
N SER A 120 7.82 -9.40 3.97
CA SER A 120 8.17 -9.07 5.35
C SER A 120 8.23 -7.56 5.53
N LEU A 121 8.23 -7.12 6.79
CA LEU A 121 8.38 -5.71 7.15
C LEU A 121 9.84 -5.28 7.03
N TRP A 122 10.06 -3.96 6.94
CA TRP A 122 11.37 -3.31 6.87
C TRP A 122 12.26 -3.85 5.74
N PRO A 123 11.83 -3.67 4.47
CA PRO A 123 12.67 -3.99 3.33
C PRO A 123 14.00 -3.21 3.43
N ASN A 124 15.03 -3.73 2.78
CA ASN A 124 16.37 -3.13 2.77
C ASN A 124 17.02 -2.93 4.15
N SER A 125 16.61 -3.70 5.15
CA SER A 125 17.18 -3.69 6.49
C SER A 125 17.76 -5.06 6.86
N ALA A 126 18.62 -5.08 7.90
CA ALA A 126 19.13 -6.34 8.46
C ALA A 126 18.04 -7.23 9.08
N TRP A 127 16.88 -6.69 9.33
CA TRP A 127 15.72 -7.38 9.91
C TRP A 127 14.78 -7.99 8.86
N TYR A 128 15.04 -7.74 7.58
CA TYR A 128 14.22 -8.28 6.50
C TYR A 128 14.40 -9.79 6.38
N ASN A 129 13.29 -10.52 6.46
CA ASN A 129 13.32 -11.98 6.32
C ASN A 129 13.26 -12.37 4.84
N THR A 130 14.42 -12.68 4.28
CA THR A 130 14.57 -13.08 2.87
C THR A 130 14.07 -14.49 2.55
N SER A 131 13.73 -15.29 3.57
CA SER A 131 13.20 -16.65 3.36
C SER A 131 11.69 -16.66 3.08
N LEU A 132 11.00 -15.54 3.32
CA LEU A 132 9.57 -15.42 3.05
C LEU A 132 9.32 -15.06 1.59
N THR A 133 8.32 -15.70 1.01
CA THR A 133 7.80 -15.37 -0.32
C THR A 133 6.49 -14.60 -0.18
N PRO A 134 6.29 -13.50 -0.93
CA PRO A 134 5.01 -12.81 -0.96
C PRO A 134 3.88 -13.73 -1.40
N ASN A 135 2.69 -13.56 -0.81
CA ASN A 135 1.52 -14.26 -1.31
C ASN A 135 1.25 -13.84 -2.77
N PRO A 136 1.09 -14.80 -3.69
CA PRO A 136 0.73 -14.49 -5.07
C PRO A 136 -0.68 -13.91 -5.15
N TYR A 137 -1.02 -13.33 -6.30
CA TYR A 137 -2.41 -13.06 -6.65
C TYR A 137 -3.05 -14.37 -7.08
N ASP A 138 -4.05 -14.85 -6.34
CA ASP A 138 -4.76 -16.10 -6.61
C ASP A 138 -6.23 -15.98 -6.14
N PRO A 139 -7.09 -15.35 -6.96
CA PRO A 139 -8.49 -15.15 -6.61
C PRO A 139 -9.28 -16.47 -6.49
N ASP A 140 -8.89 -17.53 -7.18
CA ASP A 140 -9.56 -18.82 -7.08
C ASP A 140 -9.30 -19.45 -5.71
N GLN A 141 -8.06 -19.43 -5.24
CA GLN A 141 -7.73 -19.88 -3.89
C GLN A 141 -8.35 -18.95 -2.82
N ALA A 142 -8.40 -17.65 -3.06
CA ALA A 142 -9.06 -16.70 -2.17
C ALA A 142 -10.55 -17.06 -2.01
N ASN A 143 -11.24 -17.27 -3.11
CA ASN A 143 -12.65 -17.67 -3.12
C ASN A 143 -12.86 -19.00 -2.39
N LYS A 144 -12.00 -19.97 -2.64
CA LYS A 144 -12.07 -21.27 -1.96
C LYS A 144 -11.90 -21.14 -0.45
N LEU A 145 -10.95 -20.35 0.02
CA LEU A 145 -10.73 -20.14 1.46
C LEU A 145 -11.96 -19.48 2.13
N LEU A 146 -12.60 -18.52 1.46
CA LEU A 146 -13.81 -17.88 1.98
C LEU A 146 -14.99 -18.86 1.99
N ASP A 147 -15.09 -19.70 0.97
CA ASP A 147 -16.11 -20.75 0.90
C ASP A 147 -15.94 -21.81 1.99
N ASP A 148 -14.72 -22.26 2.22
CA ASP A 148 -14.38 -23.22 3.26
C ASP A 148 -14.61 -22.65 4.67
N ALA A 149 -14.40 -21.33 4.84
CA ALA A 149 -14.71 -20.60 6.07
C ALA A 149 -16.23 -20.32 6.27
N GLY A 150 -17.07 -20.77 5.34
CA GLY A 150 -18.53 -20.62 5.44
C GLY A 150 -19.10 -19.31 4.91
N TYR A 151 -18.30 -18.50 4.23
CA TYR A 151 -18.73 -17.23 3.64
C TYR A 151 -18.97 -17.37 2.13
N LYS A 152 -20.19 -17.74 1.76
CA LYS A 152 -20.59 -18.00 0.37
C LYS A 152 -20.94 -16.74 -0.39
N ALA A 153 -20.64 -16.72 -1.69
CA ALA A 153 -21.09 -15.66 -2.58
C ALA A 153 -22.63 -15.68 -2.70
N GLY A 154 -23.23 -14.55 -2.42
CA GLY A 154 -24.67 -14.32 -2.55
C GLY A 154 -25.03 -13.57 -3.84
N ALA A 155 -26.26 -13.08 -3.91
CA ALA A 155 -26.71 -12.25 -5.01
C ALA A 155 -25.82 -10.98 -5.14
N GLY A 156 -25.40 -10.66 -6.35
CA GLY A 156 -24.52 -9.51 -6.63
C GLY A 156 -23.06 -9.72 -6.20
N GLY A 157 -22.64 -10.98 -5.96
CA GLY A 157 -21.24 -11.30 -5.61
C GLY A 157 -20.89 -11.06 -4.13
N ILE A 158 -21.76 -10.41 -3.37
CA ILE A 158 -21.47 -10.11 -1.97
C ILE A 158 -21.47 -11.39 -1.14
N ARG A 159 -20.38 -11.68 -0.49
CA ARG A 159 -20.25 -12.85 0.38
C ARG A 159 -20.98 -12.64 1.71
N ALA A 160 -21.57 -13.72 2.21
CA ALA A 160 -22.28 -13.72 3.48
C ALA A 160 -22.10 -15.07 4.19
N GLY A 161 -22.26 -15.06 5.49
CA GLY A 161 -22.14 -16.25 6.34
C GLY A 161 -22.50 -15.95 7.78
N THR A 162 -21.98 -16.73 8.70
CA THR A 162 -22.21 -16.55 10.14
C THR A 162 -20.89 -16.46 10.87
N CYS A 163 -20.75 -15.48 11.76
CA CYS A 163 -19.60 -15.35 12.66
C CYS A 163 -20.10 -15.13 14.09
N ASP A 164 -19.58 -15.90 15.04
CA ASP A 164 -20.02 -15.91 16.46
C ASP A 164 -21.56 -16.03 16.58
N GLY A 165 -22.19 -16.88 15.76
CA GLY A 165 -23.63 -17.11 15.74
C GLY A 165 -24.48 -16.00 15.13
N LYS A 166 -23.87 -14.93 14.58
CA LYS A 166 -24.57 -13.79 13.98
C LYS A 166 -24.36 -13.76 12.46
N PRO A 167 -25.41 -13.44 11.68
CA PRO A 167 -25.26 -13.29 10.23
C PRO A 167 -24.34 -12.11 9.90
N VAL A 168 -23.44 -12.30 8.93
CA VAL A 168 -22.48 -11.30 8.49
C VAL A 168 -22.49 -11.22 6.97
N LYS A 169 -22.40 -10.00 6.43
CA LYS A 169 -22.13 -9.72 5.02
C LYS A 169 -20.77 -9.04 4.88
N PHE A 170 -20.05 -9.37 3.81
CA PHE A 170 -18.79 -8.72 3.50
C PHE A 170 -19.05 -7.33 2.90
N SER A 171 -19.15 -6.35 3.78
CA SER A 171 -19.21 -4.94 3.44
C SER A 171 -18.17 -4.24 4.30
N LEU A 172 -17.05 -3.86 3.68
CA LEU A 172 -15.86 -3.38 4.38
C LEU A 172 -15.57 -1.93 4.00
N GLY A 173 -15.19 -1.14 4.98
CA GLY A 173 -14.58 0.17 4.78
C GLY A 173 -13.06 0.05 4.88
N ILE A 174 -12.35 0.72 3.98
CA ILE A 174 -10.90 0.89 4.05
C ILE A 174 -10.63 2.37 4.30
N GLU A 175 -9.94 2.67 5.39
CA GLU A 175 -9.55 4.03 5.75
C GLU A 175 -8.10 4.27 5.36
N THR A 176 -7.82 5.45 4.81
CA THR A 176 -6.48 5.88 4.43
C THR A 176 -6.35 7.40 4.59
N THR A 177 -5.14 7.91 4.39
CA THR A 177 -4.90 9.37 4.36
C THR A 177 -5.27 9.96 2.99
N THR A 178 -5.26 11.28 2.88
CA THR A 178 -5.55 12.00 1.64
C THR A 178 -4.39 12.05 0.65
N ALA A 179 -3.25 11.43 0.96
CA ALA A 179 -2.14 11.32 0.02
C ALA A 179 -2.57 10.51 -1.22
N GLN A 180 -2.41 11.08 -2.42
CA GLN A 180 -2.93 10.52 -3.67
C GLN A 180 -2.51 9.07 -3.87
N ARG A 181 -1.23 8.74 -3.72
CA ARG A 181 -0.73 7.36 -3.79
C ARG A 181 -1.53 6.38 -2.93
N ARG A 182 -1.86 6.76 -1.69
CA ARG A 182 -2.61 5.90 -0.77
C ARG A 182 -4.08 5.77 -1.16
N VAL A 183 -4.65 6.84 -1.71
CA VAL A 183 -6.01 6.80 -2.28
C VAL A 183 -6.05 5.81 -3.45
N ASP A 184 -5.08 5.89 -4.36
CA ASP A 184 -5.00 5.01 -5.52
C ASP A 184 -4.77 3.55 -5.13
N ASN A 185 -3.95 3.29 -4.10
CA ASN A 185 -3.80 1.96 -3.49
C ASN A 185 -5.14 1.40 -3.01
N VAL A 186 -5.93 2.19 -2.29
CA VAL A 186 -7.24 1.75 -1.79
C VAL A 186 -8.22 1.50 -2.91
N LEU A 187 -8.21 2.32 -3.96
CA LEU A 187 -9.06 2.12 -5.14
C LEU A 187 -8.69 0.84 -5.91
N ALA A 188 -7.41 0.53 -6.03
CA ALA A 188 -6.94 -0.72 -6.62
C ALA A 188 -7.41 -1.93 -5.79
N ILE A 189 -7.20 -1.90 -4.47
CA ILE A 189 -7.70 -2.94 -3.55
C ILE A 189 -9.21 -3.11 -3.67
N GLN A 190 -9.96 -2.01 -3.72
CA GLN A 190 -11.41 -2.06 -3.89
C GLN A 190 -11.82 -2.71 -5.22
N SER A 191 -11.07 -2.45 -6.28
CA SER A 191 -11.32 -3.05 -7.60
C SER A 191 -11.09 -4.55 -7.59
N ASP A 192 -10.00 -4.99 -6.96
CA ASP A 192 -9.61 -6.41 -6.93
C ASP A 192 -10.54 -7.25 -6.04
N LEU A 193 -11.12 -6.65 -4.99
CA LEU A 193 -11.96 -7.35 -4.01
C LEU A 193 -13.46 -7.29 -4.33
N LYS A 194 -13.87 -6.73 -5.47
CA LYS A 194 -15.25 -6.76 -5.97
C LYS A 194 -15.57 -8.05 -6.69
#